data_37bdf26d311745a96e58913639cba789
#
_entry.id   37bdf26d311745a96e58913639cba789
#
_cell.length_a   1.000
_cell.length_b   1.000
_cell.length_c   1.000
_cell.angle_alpha   90.00
_cell.angle_beta   90.00
_cell.angle_gamma   90.00
#
_symmetry.space_group_name_H-M   'P 1'
#
loop_
_entity.id
_entity.type
_entity.pdbx_description
1 polymer ?
#
loop_
_entity_poly.entity_id
_entity_poly.type
_entity_poly.pdbx_seq_one_letter_code
_entity_poly.pdbx_strand_id
1 'polypeptide(L)'
;VIMDLVINHTSDEHEWFQKSRRRIEPYTDYYIWRPMTKDGRPPNNWDSHFEGKAWTFDPIRKEYYLHLFAVKQPDLNMDNPLVRQEVKKIMRFWLDKGVDGFREDVVTFISKKEGLPDDRLLPVYKGLFHYNHGPHIHEYLAEFRDQVLCDYDCMTLAEAPMVTPGIALKY
;
A
#
# COMPACT_ATOMS: atom_id res chain seq x y z
N VAL A 1 23.96 -4.09 5.05
CA VAL A 1 23.05 -2.93 5.13
C VAL A 1 21.63 -3.40 4.89
N ILE A 2 20.72 -3.16 5.85
CA ILE A 2 19.29 -3.38 5.68
C ILE A 2 18.66 -2.03 5.31
N MET A 3 17.94 -2.00 4.20
CA MET A 3 17.26 -0.79 3.72
C MET A 3 15.77 -0.81 4.06
N ASP A 4 15.20 0.37 4.26
CA ASP A 4 13.75 0.52 4.41
C ASP A 4 13.06 0.39 3.04
N LEU A 5 12.15 -0.57 2.91
CA LEU A 5 11.35 -0.82 1.70
C LEU A 5 9.92 -0.32 1.94
N VAL A 6 9.66 0.90 1.52
CA VAL A 6 8.35 1.54 1.65
C VAL A 6 7.54 1.29 0.38
N ILE A 7 6.64 0.31 0.44
CA ILE A 7 5.83 -0.12 -0.72
C ILE A 7 4.32 0.07 -0.52
N ASN A 8 3.88 0.49 0.66
CA ASN A 8 2.47 0.80 0.86
C ASN A 8 2.06 2.11 0.19
N HIS A 9 2.94 3.10 0.14
CA HIS A 9 2.65 4.45 -0.35
C HIS A 9 3.89 5.11 -0.97
N THR A 10 3.69 6.24 -1.63
CA THR A 10 4.78 7.13 -2.08
C THR A 10 4.51 8.56 -1.60
N SER A 11 5.43 9.49 -1.89
CA SER A 11 5.09 10.92 -1.83
C SER A 11 4.06 11.27 -2.91
N ASP A 12 3.18 12.23 -2.62
CA ASP A 12 2.29 12.84 -3.62
C ASP A 12 3.06 13.63 -4.69
N GLU A 13 4.31 13.96 -4.44
CA GLU A 13 5.22 14.59 -5.41
C GLU A 13 5.90 13.56 -6.34
N HIS A 14 5.78 12.27 -6.03
CA HIS A 14 6.34 11.21 -6.87
C HIS A 14 5.73 11.24 -8.27
N GLU A 15 6.56 11.02 -9.30
CA GLU A 15 6.11 11.11 -10.69
C GLU A 15 4.96 10.15 -11.01
N TRP A 16 4.89 8.97 -10.37
CA TRP A 16 3.79 8.03 -10.57
C TRP A 16 2.46 8.63 -10.11
N PHE A 17 2.44 9.30 -8.93
CA PHE A 17 1.23 9.96 -8.46
C PHE A 17 0.82 11.12 -9.38
N GLN A 18 1.79 11.93 -9.80
CA GLN A 18 1.54 13.06 -10.70
C GLN A 18 1.02 12.62 -12.07
N LYS A 19 1.44 11.45 -12.56
CA LYS A 19 0.91 10.84 -13.79
C LYS A 19 -0.47 10.18 -13.54
N SER A 20 -0.64 9.46 -12.44
CA SER A 20 -1.88 8.80 -12.04
C SER A 20 -3.04 9.79 -11.90
N ARG A 21 -2.83 10.91 -11.21
CA ARG A 21 -3.85 11.95 -11.04
C ARG A 21 -4.28 12.60 -12.36
N ARG A 22 -3.46 12.51 -13.41
CA ARG A 22 -3.76 12.99 -14.77
C ARG A 22 -4.22 11.87 -15.71
N ARG A 23 -4.41 10.66 -15.20
CA ARG A 23 -4.79 9.47 -15.96
C ARG A 23 -3.85 9.18 -17.15
N ILE A 24 -2.55 9.34 -16.93
CA ILE A 24 -1.51 9.03 -17.92
C ILE A 24 -1.14 7.55 -17.78
N GLU A 25 -1.36 6.77 -18.83
CA GLU A 25 -0.97 5.36 -18.86
C GLU A 25 0.56 5.17 -18.82
N PRO A 26 1.04 4.08 -18.19
CA PRO A 26 0.29 3.02 -17.51
C PRO A 26 -0.05 3.33 -16.04
N TYR A 27 0.15 4.56 -15.59
CA TYR A 27 0.10 4.97 -14.19
C TYR A 27 -1.32 5.21 -13.66
N THR A 28 -2.34 5.17 -14.52
CA THR A 28 -3.71 5.54 -14.18
C THR A 28 -4.19 4.89 -12.88
N ASP A 29 -3.94 3.61 -12.69
CA ASP A 29 -4.42 2.84 -11.54
C ASP A 29 -3.27 2.36 -10.61
N TYR A 30 -2.17 3.11 -10.56
CA TYR A 30 -1.06 2.83 -9.62
C TYR A 30 -1.41 3.14 -8.17
N TYR A 31 -2.39 4.00 -7.94
CA TYR A 31 -2.89 4.37 -6.61
C TYR A 31 -4.36 4.00 -6.46
N ILE A 32 -4.84 3.97 -5.23
CA ILE A 32 -6.22 3.61 -4.93
C ILE A 32 -7.10 4.86 -5.04
N TRP A 33 -7.82 4.96 -6.16
CA TRP A 33 -8.77 6.04 -6.46
C TRP A 33 -10.20 5.55 -6.37
N ARG A 34 -11.10 6.40 -5.93
CA ARG A 34 -12.54 6.12 -5.94
C ARG A 34 -13.33 7.40 -6.26
N PRO A 35 -14.42 7.30 -7.01
CA PRO A 35 -15.32 8.43 -7.24
C PRO A 35 -15.96 8.89 -5.92
N MET A 36 -16.45 10.12 -5.91
CA MET A 36 -17.35 10.60 -4.85
C MET A 36 -18.60 9.71 -4.79
N THR A 37 -19.15 9.55 -3.58
CA THR A 37 -20.51 9.05 -3.42
C THR A 37 -21.52 10.01 -4.06
N LYS A 38 -22.76 9.57 -4.25
CA LYS A 38 -23.83 10.45 -4.78
C LYS A 38 -24.04 11.71 -3.96
N ASP A 39 -23.73 11.65 -2.65
CA ASP A 39 -23.86 12.77 -1.71
C ASP A 39 -22.56 13.60 -1.60
N GLY A 40 -21.58 13.39 -2.46
CA GLY A 40 -20.31 14.12 -2.47
C GLY A 40 -19.32 13.70 -1.38
N ARG A 41 -19.60 12.64 -0.64
CA ARG A 41 -18.75 12.15 0.46
C ARG A 41 -17.65 11.21 -0.02
N PRO A 42 -16.60 10.96 0.83
CA PRO A 42 -15.63 9.92 0.59
C PRO A 42 -16.28 8.53 0.43
N PRO A 43 -15.60 7.57 -0.24
CA PRO A 43 -16.15 6.26 -0.54
C PRO A 43 -16.47 5.40 0.68
N ASN A 44 -15.77 5.63 1.80
CA ASN A 44 -16.01 4.96 3.08
C ASN A 44 -15.60 5.84 4.27
N ASN A 45 -15.72 5.32 5.48
CA ASN A 45 -15.50 6.05 6.72
C ASN A 45 -14.11 5.83 7.36
N TRP A 46 -13.13 5.29 6.63
CA TRP A 46 -11.83 4.96 7.18
C TRP A 46 -11.09 6.21 7.70
N ASP A 47 -10.32 5.98 8.75
CA ASP A 47 -9.49 7.00 9.38
C ASP A 47 -8.01 6.82 8.98
N SER A 48 -7.30 7.94 8.88
CA SER A 48 -5.84 7.94 8.76
C SER A 48 -5.20 7.55 10.10
N HIS A 49 -4.01 6.95 10.05
CA HIS A 49 -3.21 6.68 11.25
C HIS A 49 -2.67 7.94 11.92
N PHE A 50 -2.52 9.01 11.18
CA PHE A 50 -1.98 10.25 11.73
C PHE A 50 -3.10 11.21 12.12
N GLU A 51 -3.92 11.64 11.16
CA GLU A 51 -4.93 12.64 11.42
C GLU A 51 -6.07 12.58 10.39
N GLY A 52 -7.30 12.67 10.88
CA GLY A 52 -8.50 12.82 10.05
C GLY A 52 -8.91 11.57 9.28
N LYS A 53 -9.49 11.78 8.11
CA LYS A 53 -9.99 10.70 7.24
C LYS A 53 -8.90 10.20 6.30
N ALA A 54 -8.99 8.93 5.92
CA ALA A 54 -8.05 8.28 5.01
C ALA A 54 -8.26 8.62 3.53
N TRP A 55 -9.17 9.53 3.20
CA TRP A 55 -9.51 9.89 1.84
C TRP A 55 -9.43 11.39 1.61
N THR A 56 -8.70 11.81 0.60
CA THR A 56 -8.60 13.20 0.16
C THR A 56 -9.07 13.35 -1.28
N PHE A 57 -9.90 14.36 -1.53
CA PHE A 57 -10.38 14.68 -2.87
C PHE A 57 -9.30 15.38 -3.69
N ASP A 58 -9.03 14.87 -4.88
CA ASP A 58 -8.11 15.48 -5.83
C ASP A 58 -8.90 16.29 -6.89
N PRO A 59 -8.71 17.61 -6.98
CA PRO A 59 -9.46 18.45 -7.90
C PRO A 59 -9.04 18.25 -9.37
N ILE A 60 -7.85 17.69 -9.65
CA ILE A 60 -7.38 17.41 -11.01
C ILE A 60 -8.04 16.15 -11.53
N ARG A 61 -7.99 15.06 -10.74
CA ARG A 61 -8.60 13.79 -11.13
C ARG A 61 -10.11 13.75 -10.90
N LYS A 62 -10.63 14.60 -9.98
CA LYS A 62 -12.03 14.66 -9.53
C LYS A 62 -12.49 13.36 -8.87
N GLU A 63 -11.58 12.71 -8.18
CA GLU A 63 -11.79 11.50 -7.40
C GLU A 63 -11.10 11.63 -6.05
N TYR A 64 -11.46 10.75 -5.11
CA TYR A 64 -10.75 10.60 -3.85
C TYR A 64 -9.60 9.60 -4.00
N TYR A 65 -8.44 9.90 -3.43
CA TYR A 65 -7.37 8.92 -3.25
C TYR A 65 -7.26 8.50 -1.79
N LEU A 66 -6.87 7.24 -1.58
CA LEU A 66 -6.60 6.68 -0.26
C LEU A 66 -5.22 7.11 0.23
N HIS A 67 -5.12 7.47 1.52
CA HIS A 67 -3.87 7.65 2.25
C HIS A 67 -4.06 7.16 3.69
N LEU A 68 -3.51 6.02 4.03
CA LEU A 68 -3.61 5.48 5.40
C LEU A 68 -2.77 6.27 6.41
N PHE A 69 -1.82 7.06 5.92
CA PHE A 69 -0.95 7.95 6.69
C PHE A 69 -1.22 9.41 6.35
N ALA A 70 -0.17 10.22 6.15
CA ALA A 70 -0.37 11.63 5.81
C ALA A 70 -1.05 11.80 4.44
N VAL A 71 -1.77 12.91 4.27
CA VAL A 71 -2.37 13.32 2.98
C VAL A 71 -1.35 13.29 1.84
N LYS A 72 -0.08 13.60 2.14
CA LYS A 72 1.04 13.55 1.18
C LYS A 72 1.61 12.15 0.93
N GLN A 73 1.00 11.10 1.46
CA GLN A 73 1.44 9.71 1.33
C GLN A 73 0.33 8.84 0.71
N PRO A 74 -0.02 9.03 -0.58
CA PRO A 74 -1.05 8.26 -1.25
C PRO A 74 -0.69 6.78 -1.32
N ASP A 75 -1.66 5.92 -1.03
CA ASP A 75 -1.51 4.46 -1.01
C ASP A 75 -1.43 3.89 -2.43
N LEU A 76 -0.41 3.05 -2.65
CA LEU A 76 -0.25 2.29 -3.88
C LEU A 76 -1.33 1.20 -4.00
N ASN A 77 -1.73 0.93 -5.22
CA ASN A 77 -2.68 -0.13 -5.55
C ASN A 77 -1.94 -1.45 -5.84
N MET A 78 -1.68 -2.25 -4.80
CA MET A 78 -1.00 -3.55 -4.94
C MET A 78 -1.82 -4.60 -5.71
N ASP A 79 -3.14 -4.42 -5.85
CA ASP A 79 -3.95 -5.29 -6.71
C ASP A 79 -3.56 -5.14 -8.19
N ASN A 80 -2.97 -3.98 -8.55
CA ASN A 80 -2.45 -3.76 -9.90
C ASN A 80 -1.11 -4.49 -10.10
N PRO A 81 -1.02 -5.47 -11.02
CA PRO A 81 0.21 -6.23 -11.26
C PRO A 81 1.36 -5.35 -11.77
N LEU A 82 1.09 -4.23 -12.43
CA LEU A 82 2.13 -3.29 -12.87
C LEU A 82 2.82 -2.63 -11.67
N VAL A 83 2.08 -2.30 -10.62
CA VAL A 83 2.67 -1.77 -9.38
C VAL A 83 3.59 -2.82 -8.74
N ARG A 84 3.15 -4.09 -8.64
CA ARG A 84 4.00 -5.16 -8.12
C ARG A 84 5.25 -5.40 -8.99
N GLN A 85 5.16 -5.21 -10.30
CA GLN A 85 6.34 -5.27 -11.17
C GLN A 85 7.34 -4.15 -10.86
N GLU A 86 6.87 -2.93 -10.62
CA GLU A 86 7.75 -1.83 -10.23
C GLU A 86 8.40 -2.07 -8.86
N VAL A 87 7.65 -2.59 -7.90
CA VAL A 87 8.21 -2.99 -6.59
C VAL A 87 9.34 -4.03 -6.78
N LYS A 88 9.12 -5.05 -7.60
CA LYS A 88 10.15 -6.06 -7.90
C LYS A 88 11.40 -5.46 -8.56
N LYS A 89 11.24 -4.47 -9.44
CA LYS A 89 12.37 -3.74 -10.03
C LYS A 89 13.15 -2.95 -8.97
N ILE A 90 12.45 -2.29 -8.05
CA ILE A 90 13.07 -1.55 -6.94
C ILE A 90 13.87 -2.51 -6.05
N MET A 91 13.29 -3.66 -5.67
CA MET A 91 13.97 -4.66 -4.86
C MET A 91 15.25 -5.16 -5.57
N ARG A 92 15.17 -5.59 -6.84
CA ARG A 92 16.34 -6.03 -7.61
C ARG A 92 17.41 -4.95 -7.72
N PHE A 93 17.01 -3.73 -8.02
CA PHE A 93 17.93 -2.60 -8.14
C PHE A 93 18.83 -2.42 -6.91
N TRP A 94 18.26 -2.54 -5.70
CA TRP A 94 19.01 -2.37 -4.47
C TRP A 94 19.81 -3.63 -4.10
N LEU A 95 19.26 -4.82 -4.30
CA LEU A 95 19.97 -6.08 -4.08
C LEU A 95 21.16 -6.22 -5.01
N ASP A 96 21.05 -5.85 -6.28
CA ASP A 96 22.14 -5.81 -7.24
C ASP A 96 23.25 -4.81 -6.85
N LYS A 97 22.92 -3.80 -6.05
CA LYS A 97 23.88 -2.86 -5.45
C LYS A 97 24.53 -3.37 -4.16
N GLY A 98 24.16 -4.54 -3.69
CA GLY A 98 24.77 -5.21 -2.56
C GLY A 98 24.17 -4.84 -1.20
N VAL A 99 22.89 -4.44 -1.13
CA VAL A 99 22.21 -4.39 0.17
C VAL A 99 21.93 -5.82 0.66
N ASP A 100 22.03 -6.03 1.98
CA ASP A 100 21.87 -7.34 2.59
C ASP A 100 20.39 -7.69 2.86
N GLY A 101 19.46 -6.79 2.52
CA GLY A 101 18.03 -7.03 2.63
C GLY A 101 17.20 -5.81 2.95
N PHE A 102 15.95 -6.05 3.36
CA PHE A 102 14.96 -5.01 3.57
C PHE A 102 14.27 -5.09 4.92
N ARG A 103 13.99 -3.93 5.52
CA ARG A 103 12.92 -3.77 6.49
C ARG A 103 11.68 -3.31 5.73
N GLU A 104 10.66 -4.10 5.72
CA GLU A 104 9.43 -3.88 4.95
C GLU A 104 8.45 -3.04 5.77
N ASP A 105 8.36 -1.76 5.42
CA ASP A 105 7.53 -0.77 6.11
C ASP A 105 6.05 -1.11 5.99
N VAL A 106 5.38 -1.23 7.15
CA VAL A 106 3.95 -1.56 7.29
C VAL A 106 3.43 -2.57 6.27
N VAL A 107 4.21 -3.57 5.97
CA VAL A 107 3.95 -4.53 4.88
C VAL A 107 2.60 -5.21 4.98
N THR A 108 2.06 -5.35 6.19
CA THR A 108 0.73 -5.95 6.41
C THR A 108 -0.43 -5.10 5.88
N PHE A 109 -0.18 -3.84 5.49
CA PHE A 109 -1.19 -2.90 4.98
C PHE A 109 -1.32 -2.88 3.46
N ILE A 110 -0.43 -3.52 2.72
CA ILE A 110 -0.40 -3.43 1.26
C ILE A 110 -1.62 -4.08 0.56
N SER A 111 -2.31 -5.02 1.23
CA SER A 111 -3.52 -5.65 0.71
C SER A 111 -4.76 -5.08 1.39
N LYS A 112 -5.68 -4.51 0.65
CA LYS A 112 -6.94 -3.96 1.15
C LYS A 112 -8.10 -4.90 0.83
N LYS A 113 -9.12 -4.93 1.70
CA LYS A 113 -10.33 -5.72 1.47
C LYS A 113 -11.07 -5.22 0.23
N GLU A 114 -11.47 -6.14 -0.63
CA GLU A 114 -12.24 -5.83 -1.82
C GLU A 114 -13.49 -5.00 -1.51
N GLY A 115 -13.84 -4.06 -2.39
CA GLY A 115 -14.96 -3.15 -2.21
C GLY A 115 -14.76 -2.04 -1.18
N LEU A 116 -13.67 -2.07 -0.40
CA LEU A 116 -13.32 -1.05 0.60
C LEU A 116 -14.52 -0.67 1.50
N PRO A 117 -15.10 -1.63 2.25
CA PRO A 117 -16.34 -1.42 2.99
C PRO A 117 -16.18 -0.45 4.16
N ASP A 118 -17.27 0.17 4.61
CA ASP A 118 -17.31 0.91 5.86
C ASP A 118 -16.92 0.04 7.05
N ASP A 119 -16.16 0.60 7.97
CA ASP A 119 -15.91 -0.02 9.26
C ASP A 119 -17.04 0.34 10.23
N ARG A 120 -17.65 -0.69 10.82
CA ARG A 120 -18.73 -0.57 11.81
C ARG A 120 -18.31 -1.02 13.20
N LEU A 121 -17.07 -1.50 13.35
CA LEU A 121 -16.61 -2.14 14.60
C LEU A 121 -15.80 -1.18 15.46
N LEU A 122 -14.93 -0.39 14.83
CA LEU A 122 -13.97 0.44 15.55
C LEU A 122 -14.49 1.86 15.77
N PRO A 123 -14.36 2.41 16.99
CA PRO A 123 -14.67 3.82 17.27
C PRO A 123 -13.60 4.78 16.73
N VAL A 124 -12.33 4.31 16.67
CA VAL A 124 -11.15 5.02 16.16
C VAL A 124 -10.35 4.09 15.26
N TYR A 125 -9.48 4.62 14.42
CA TYR A 125 -8.73 3.85 13.38
C TYR A 125 -9.68 2.99 12.53
N LYS A 126 -10.80 3.58 12.14
CA LYS A 126 -11.78 2.90 11.28
C LYS A 126 -11.12 2.42 10.00
N GLY A 127 -11.44 1.22 9.61
CA GLY A 127 -10.86 0.57 8.45
C GLY A 127 -9.73 -0.41 8.77
N LEU A 128 -9.12 -0.37 9.96
CA LEU A 128 -7.94 -1.16 10.29
C LEU A 128 -8.10 -2.65 9.96
N PHE A 129 -9.24 -3.27 10.30
CA PHE A 129 -9.50 -4.68 9.99
C PHE A 129 -9.81 -4.96 8.51
N HIS A 130 -9.83 -3.92 7.67
CA HIS A 130 -10.05 -4.05 6.23
C HIS A 130 -8.76 -3.87 5.42
N TYR A 131 -7.67 -3.39 6.04
CA TYR A 131 -6.39 -3.22 5.37
C TYR A 131 -5.19 -3.84 6.12
N ASN A 132 -5.33 -4.18 7.42
CA ASN A 132 -4.28 -4.90 8.13
C ASN A 132 -4.48 -6.41 7.90
N HIS A 133 -3.45 -7.09 7.43
CA HIS A 133 -3.50 -8.50 7.03
C HIS A 133 -4.60 -8.80 5.99
N GLY A 134 -4.69 -7.96 4.96
CA GLY A 134 -5.72 -8.07 3.93
C GLY A 134 -5.65 -9.37 3.12
N PRO A 135 -6.68 -9.66 2.29
CA PRO A 135 -6.91 -10.99 1.73
C PRO A 135 -5.80 -11.54 0.84
N HIS A 136 -5.06 -10.66 0.14
CA HIS A 136 -4.02 -11.04 -0.83
C HIS A 136 -2.60 -10.87 -0.31
N ILE A 137 -2.41 -10.54 0.99
CA ILE A 137 -1.08 -10.25 1.53
C ILE A 137 -0.07 -11.37 1.29
N HIS A 138 -0.46 -12.61 1.57
CA HIS A 138 0.44 -13.76 1.40
C HIS A 138 0.73 -14.08 -0.07
N GLU A 139 -0.21 -13.79 -0.97
CA GLU A 139 0.00 -13.94 -2.42
C GLU A 139 1.07 -12.96 -2.91
N TYR A 140 1.00 -11.69 -2.48
CA TYR A 140 1.99 -10.68 -2.87
C TYR A 140 3.37 -10.97 -2.29
N LEU A 141 3.45 -11.36 -1.02
CA LEU A 141 4.72 -11.72 -0.39
C LEU A 141 5.34 -12.97 -1.04
N ALA A 142 4.52 -13.98 -1.37
CA ALA A 142 4.99 -15.14 -2.11
C ALA A 142 5.50 -14.75 -3.50
N GLU A 143 4.81 -13.85 -4.21
CA GLU A 143 5.25 -13.33 -5.51
C GLU A 143 6.62 -12.63 -5.40
N PHE A 144 6.82 -11.79 -4.38
CA PHE A 144 8.10 -11.10 -4.16
C PHE A 144 9.21 -12.07 -3.79
N ARG A 145 8.93 -13.05 -2.91
CA ARG A 145 9.89 -14.11 -2.54
C ARG A 145 10.30 -14.91 -3.77
N ASP A 146 9.33 -15.47 -4.48
CA ASP A 146 9.58 -16.44 -5.55
C ASP A 146 10.16 -15.81 -6.81
N GLN A 147 9.88 -14.52 -7.05
CA GLN A 147 10.33 -13.84 -8.26
C GLN A 147 11.51 -12.88 -8.04
N VAL A 148 11.89 -12.59 -6.79
CA VAL A 148 13.04 -11.71 -6.50
C VAL A 148 13.92 -12.29 -5.41
N LEU A 149 13.41 -12.43 -4.17
CA LEU A 149 14.25 -12.67 -3.00
C LEU A 149 14.97 -14.02 -3.06
N CYS A 150 14.39 -15.03 -3.71
CA CYS A 150 15.00 -16.35 -3.86
C CYS A 150 16.29 -16.35 -4.71
N ASP A 151 16.53 -15.29 -5.49
CA ASP A 151 17.73 -15.14 -6.30
C ASP A 151 18.93 -14.53 -5.52
N TYR A 152 18.71 -14.12 -4.24
CA TYR A 152 19.68 -13.38 -3.42
C TYR A 152 19.85 -14.00 -2.04
N ASP A 153 21.06 -13.97 -1.50
CA ASP A 153 21.33 -14.24 -0.08
C ASP A 153 21.01 -12.96 0.73
N CYS A 154 19.76 -12.79 1.08
CA CYS A 154 19.26 -11.58 1.73
C CYS A 154 18.28 -11.88 2.86
N MET A 155 18.08 -10.89 3.73
CA MET A 155 17.13 -10.95 4.85
C MET A 155 15.99 -9.95 4.65
N THR A 156 14.77 -10.36 5.02
CA THR A 156 13.66 -9.43 5.16
C THR A 156 13.16 -9.37 6.61
N LEU A 157 12.74 -8.18 7.02
CA LEU A 157 12.19 -7.90 8.34
C LEU A 157 10.86 -7.15 8.18
N ALA A 158 9.75 -7.82 8.45
CA ALA A 158 8.43 -7.21 8.33
C ALA A 158 8.12 -6.29 9.51
N GLU A 159 7.75 -5.04 9.25
CA GLU A 159 6.99 -4.25 10.22
C GLU A 159 5.51 -4.64 10.12
N ALA A 160 5.01 -5.30 11.17
CA ALA A 160 3.68 -5.88 11.20
C ALA A 160 2.89 -5.37 12.43
N PRO A 161 2.26 -4.19 12.34
CA PRO A 161 1.47 -3.67 13.44
C PRO A 161 0.35 -4.62 13.86
N MET A 162 0.16 -4.75 15.18
CA MET A 162 -0.89 -5.59 15.80
C MET A 162 -0.83 -7.08 15.43
N VAL A 163 0.33 -7.57 15.02
CA VAL A 163 0.53 -8.99 14.78
C VAL A 163 0.49 -9.79 16.10
N THR A 164 -0.21 -10.90 16.10
CA THR A 164 -0.17 -11.89 17.19
C THR A 164 0.76 -13.04 16.81
N PRO A 165 1.26 -13.83 17.79
CA PRO A 165 2.09 -14.99 17.46
C PRO A 165 1.44 -15.95 16.45
N GLY A 166 0.14 -16.18 16.56
CA GLY A 166 -0.60 -17.04 15.63
C GLY A 166 -0.76 -16.45 14.22
N ILE A 167 -0.74 -15.12 14.09
CA ILE A 167 -0.72 -14.44 12.79
C ILE A 167 0.71 -14.44 12.23
N ALA A 168 1.73 -14.15 13.07
CA ALA A 168 3.12 -14.13 12.64
C ALA A 168 3.58 -15.46 12.02
N LEU A 169 3.09 -16.58 12.54
CA LEU A 169 3.40 -17.91 11.99
C LEU A 169 2.87 -18.17 10.57
N LYS A 170 2.09 -17.27 10.02
CA LYS A 170 1.57 -17.38 8.65
C LYS A 170 2.42 -16.62 7.63
N TYR A 171 3.34 -15.78 8.11
CA TYR A 171 4.31 -15.03 7.30
C TYR A 171 5.63 -15.78 7.19
#